data_1e4e5ab9cb286d89c5872d5bdeaeac9d
#
_entry.id   1e4e5ab9cb286d89c5872d5bdeaeac9d
#
_cell.length_a   1.000
_cell.length_b   1.000
_cell.length_c   1.000
_cell.angle_alpha   90.00
_cell.angle_beta   90.00
_cell.angle_gamma   90.00
#
_symmetry.space_group_name_H-M   'P 1'
#
loop_
_entity.id
_entity.type
_entity.pdbx_description
1 polymer ?
#
loop_
_entity_poly.entity_id
_entity_poly.type
_entity_poly.pdbx_seq_one_letter_code
_entity_poly.pdbx_strand_id
1 'polypeptide(L)'
;SAVRAQMHPTQPPIQWGGAIMWRGTTPGVPVRTGASFVGVGSLRHRVVFYPITPPDPVTGLATINWIAEITVDNQGGWQQGDWNRRVALEEFAHHFDGWNYSWLDVPAMLRGAKDIFEYPMIDRDPVPTWVDGRVALLGDAAHVMYPVGSNGASQAIVDARVLGAQLIAQGVGPQALRAYDDQLCKDISALVLRNRGSGPFGLLGLVDERCGGVFDHIDDVLPREEREGFMARYKAAAGFAIETLNAAPPTIAPGQRVAAG
;
A
#
# COMPACT_ATOMS: atom_id res chain seq x y z
N SER A 1 10.02 14.80 -2.82
CA SER A 1 9.79 16.14 -2.22
C SER A 1 11.06 16.98 -2.30
N ALA A 2 10.95 18.18 -2.86
CA ALA A 2 12.07 19.14 -2.91
C ALA A 2 12.46 19.61 -1.50
N VAL A 3 11.48 19.80 -0.61
CA VAL A 3 11.74 20.19 0.79
C VAL A 3 12.53 19.09 1.50
N ARG A 4 12.15 17.82 1.37
CA ARG A 4 12.92 16.70 1.93
C ARG A 4 14.37 16.68 1.41
N ALA A 5 14.59 16.95 0.12
CA ALA A 5 15.93 16.99 -0.45
C ALA A 5 16.79 18.13 0.12
N GLN A 6 16.18 19.26 0.48
CA GLN A 6 16.88 20.35 1.15
C GLN A 6 17.23 20.02 2.60
N MET A 7 16.31 19.37 3.34
CA MET A 7 16.54 18.96 4.72
C MET A 7 17.57 17.82 4.82
N HIS A 8 17.61 16.94 3.84
CA HIS A 8 18.47 15.74 3.82
C HIS A 8 19.23 15.63 2.49
N PRO A 9 20.21 16.52 2.23
CA PRO A 9 20.91 16.56 0.95
C PRO A 9 21.75 15.31 0.66
N THR A 10 22.13 14.57 1.70
CA THR A 10 22.92 13.32 1.60
C THR A 10 22.06 12.05 1.71
N GLN A 11 20.72 12.18 1.65
CA GLN A 11 19.84 11.00 1.73
C GLN A 11 20.12 10.04 0.57
N PRO A 12 19.96 8.71 0.79
CA PRO A 12 20.08 7.72 -0.26
C PRO A 12 19.11 7.98 -1.43
N PRO A 13 19.41 7.50 -2.65
CA PRO A 13 18.53 7.62 -3.79
C PRO A 13 17.22 6.86 -3.57
N ILE A 14 16.28 7.03 -4.48
CA ILE A 14 15.05 6.23 -4.55
C ILE A 14 15.44 4.75 -4.66
N GLN A 15 14.79 3.90 -3.87
CA GLN A 15 14.93 2.45 -3.93
C GLN A 15 13.83 1.88 -4.81
N TRP A 16 14.20 1.02 -5.76
CA TRP A 16 13.27 0.30 -6.61
C TRP A 16 13.16 -1.16 -6.17
N GLY A 17 11.93 -1.63 -5.97
CA GLY A 17 11.65 -3.00 -5.51
C GLY A 17 11.68 -4.07 -6.59
N GLY A 18 12.16 -3.77 -7.81
CA GLY A 18 12.26 -4.75 -8.89
C GLY A 18 10.92 -5.11 -9.52
N ALA A 19 9.86 -4.34 -9.28
CA ALA A 19 8.53 -4.62 -9.83
C ALA A 19 7.96 -3.40 -10.55
N ILE A 20 7.18 -3.70 -11.61
CA ILE A 20 6.36 -2.74 -12.35
C ILE A 20 4.90 -3.06 -12.06
N MET A 21 4.12 -2.03 -11.82
CA MET A 21 2.69 -2.13 -11.55
C MET A 21 1.90 -1.33 -12.58
N TRP A 22 0.84 -1.94 -13.11
CA TRP A 22 -0.16 -1.26 -13.92
C TRP A 22 -1.45 -1.16 -13.14
N ARG A 23 -2.09 -0.01 -13.20
CA ARG A 23 -3.31 0.29 -12.46
C ARG A 23 -4.39 0.77 -13.39
N GLY A 24 -5.59 0.28 -13.16
CA GLY A 24 -6.79 0.72 -13.84
C GLY A 24 -8.03 0.50 -12.99
N THR A 25 -9.14 0.97 -13.52
CA THR A 25 -10.47 0.73 -12.96
C THR A 25 -11.41 0.19 -14.03
N THR A 26 -12.24 -0.77 -13.65
CA THR A 26 -13.17 -1.45 -14.57
C THR A 26 -14.51 -1.61 -13.88
N PRO A 27 -15.66 -1.39 -14.57
CA PRO A 27 -16.95 -1.82 -14.06
C PRO A 27 -16.98 -3.35 -13.94
N GLY A 28 -17.40 -3.87 -12.78
CA GLY A 28 -17.46 -5.31 -12.56
C GLY A 28 -18.31 -5.69 -11.35
N VAL A 29 -18.74 -6.94 -11.30
CA VAL A 29 -19.45 -7.47 -10.14
C VAL A 29 -18.43 -7.77 -9.04
N PRO A 30 -18.61 -7.18 -7.84
CA PRO A 30 -17.73 -7.47 -6.71
C PRO A 30 -17.79 -8.95 -6.32
N VAL A 31 -16.65 -9.55 -6.03
CA VAL A 31 -16.56 -10.97 -5.68
C VAL A 31 -16.72 -11.22 -4.18
N ARG A 32 -17.02 -12.46 -3.79
CA ARG A 32 -17.12 -12.96 -2.40
C ARG A 32 -18.10 -12.12 -1.55
N THR A 33 -17.58 -11.31 -0.62
CA THR A 33 -18.39 -10.51 0.32
C THR A 33 -18.93 -9.22 -0.30
N GLY A 34 -18.61 -8.91 -1.54
CA GLY A 34 -18.93 -7.62 -2.16
C GLY A 34 -17.98 -6.46 -1.76
N ALA A 35 -17.08 -6.70 -0.79
CA ALA A 35 -16.08 -5.75 -0.32
C ALA A 35 -14.70 -6.40 -0.14
N SER A 36 -14.47 -7.55 -0.79
CA SER A 36 -13.23 -8.30 -0.64
C SER A 36 -12.08 -7.65 -1.39
N PHE A 37 -10.93 -7.55 -0.70
CA PHE A 37 -9.63 -7.37 -1.32
C PHE A 37 -9.12 -8.74 -1.77
N VAL A 38 -8.79 -8.91 -3.03
CA VAL A 38 -8.40 -10.18 -3.62
C VAL A 38 -7.04 -10.04 -4.28
N GLY A 39 -6.16 -11.01 -4.03
CA GLY A 39 -4.90 -11.17 -4.74
C GLY A 39 -4.84 -12.55 -5.38
N VAL A 40 -4.48 -12.62 -6.65
CA VAL A 40 -4.27 -13.86 -7.41
C VAL A 40 -2.88 -13.86 -8.05
N GLY A 41 -2.29 -15.05 -8.19
CA GLY A 41 -0.99 -15.24 -8.83
C GLY A 41 0.10 -15.71 -7.87
N SER A 42 1.31 -15.24 -8.06
CA SER A 42 2.51 -15.57 -7.28
C SER A 42 3.19 -14.31 -6.72
N LEU A 43 4.36 -14.47 -6.10
CA LEU A 43 5.18 -13.31 -5.71
C LEU A 43 5.79 -12.57 -6.90
N ARG A 44 5.93 -13.24 -8.06
CA ARG A 44 6.55 -12.66 -9.26
C ARG A 44 5.56 -12.03 -10.23
N HIS A 45 4.37 -12.61 -10.33
CA HIS A 45 3.27 -12.12 -11.15
C HIS A 45 1.99 -12.17 -10.33
N ARG A 46 1.33 -11.06 -10.16
CA ARG A 46 0.07 -11.02 -9.41
C ARG A 46 -0.87 -9.94 -9.91
N VAL A 47 -2.14 -10.17 -9.67
CA VAL A 47 -3.17 -9.16 -9.82
C VAL A 47 -3.89 -9.01 -8.50
N VAL A 48 -4.03 -7.78 -8.07
CA VAL A 48 -4.78 -7.39 -6.87
C VAL A 48 -5.97 -6.57 -7.31
N PHE A 49 -7.14 -6.86 -6.77
CA PHE A 49 -8.34 -6.09 -7.12
C PHE A 49 -9.35 -6.03 -5.98
N TYR A 50 -10.12 -4.97 -5.95
CA TYR A 50 -11.15 -4.71 -4.95
C TYR A 50 -12.12 -3.63 -5.42
N PRO A 51 -13.40 -3.65 -4.97
CA PRO A 51 -14.34 -2.59 -5.28
C PRO A 51 -13.98 -1.30 -4.53
N ILE A 52 -14.13 -0.15 -5.20
CA ILE A 52 -13.93 1.18 -4.62
C ILE A 52 -15.23 2.00 -4.57
N THR A 53 -16.31 1.44 -5.10
CA THR A 53 -17.68 1.96 -4.93
C THR A 53 -18.60 0.85 -4.46
N PRO A 54 -19.72 1.15 -3.80
CA PRO A 54 -20.79 0.16 -3.63
C PRO A 54 -21.32 -0.28 -5.00
N PRO A 55 -21.89 -1.49 -5.10
CA PRO A 55 -22.56 -1.93 -6.31
C PRO A 55 -23.77 -1.04 -6.63
N ASP A 56 -23.94 -0.72 -7.90
CA ASP A 56 -25.14 -0.08 -8.40
C ASP A 56 -26.36 -1.01 -8.18
N PRO A 57 -27.47 -0.55 -7.60
CA PRO A 57 -28.58 -1.41 -7.22
C PRO A 57 -29.34 -2.01 -8.41
N VAL A 58 -29.18 -1.47 -9.61
CA VAL A 58 -29.86 -1.94 -10.82
C VAL A 58 -28.99 -2.92 -11.59
N THR A 59 -27.71 -2.59 -11.79
CA THR A 59 -26.78 -3.39 -12.60
C THR A 59 -25.96 -4.39 -11.78
N GLY A 60 -25.85 -4.19 -10.48
CA GLY A 60 -24.96 -4.97 -9.62
C GLY A 60 -23.47 -4.66 -9.81
N LEU A 61 -23.12 -3.70 -10.68
CA LEU A 61 -21.74 -3.36 -10.99
C LEU A 61 -21.18 -2.33 -10.00
N ALA A 62 -19.95 -2.54 -9.60
CA ALA A 62 -19.14 -1.56 -8.88
C ALA A 62 -17.95 -1.12 -9.73
N THR A 63 -17.28 -0.05 -9.33
CA THR A 63 -15.98 0.26 -9.86
C THR A 63 -14.95 -0.62 -9.17
N ILE A 64 -14.35 -1.52 -9.92
CA ILE A 64 -13.28 -2.40 -9.46
C ILE A 64 -11.94 -1.72 -9.75
N ASN A 65 -11.20 -1.40 -8.71
CA ASN A 65 -9.79 -1.01 -8.84
C ASN A 65 -8.95 -2.27 -8.95
N TRP A 66 -8.02 -2.30 -9.90
CA TRP A 66 -7.08 -3.40 -10.05
C TRP A 66 -5.65 -2.92 -10.21
N ILE A 67 -4.72 -3.75 -9.79
CA ILE A 67 -3.28 -3.56 -9.91
C ILE A 67 -2.72 -4.86 -10.46
N ALA A 68 -2.18 -4.83 -11.67
CA ALA A 68 -1.42 -5.92 -12.25
C ALA A 68 0.07 -5.64 -12.01
N GLU A 69 0.83 -6.64 -11.58
CA GLU A 69 2.22 -6.48 -11.17
C GLU A 69 3.08 -7.62 -11.69
N ILE A 70 4.25 -7.27 -12.19
CA ILE A 70 5.31 -8.23 -12.51
C ILE A 70 6.61 -7.84 -11.83
N THR A 71 7.34 -8.84 -11.34
CA THR A 71 8.74 -8.69 -10.95
C THR A 71 9.61 -8.82 -12.19
N VAL A 72 10.50 -7.87 -12.40
CA VAL A 72 11.44 -7.87 -13.53
C VAL A 72 12.86 -8.09 -13.01
N ASP A 73 13.56 -9.06 -13.62
CA ASP A 73 14.94 -9.42 -13.26
C ASP A 73 15.98 -8.44 -13.90
N ASN A 74 15.55 -7.22 -14.18
CA ASN A 74 16.38 -6.25 -14.86
C ASN A 74 17.23 -5.46 -13.86
N GLN A 75 18.53 -5.71 -13.86
CA GLN A 75 19.50 -4.95 -13.06
C GLN A 75 19.74 -3.52 -13.57
N GLY A 76 19.17 -3.14 -14.72
CA GLY A 76 19.28 -1.79 -15.30
C GLY A 76 18.50 -0.71 -14.58
N GLY A 77 17.74 -1.06 -13.54
CA GLY A 77 16.88 -0.13 -12.83
C GLY A 77 15.64 0.26 -13.64
N TRP A 78 14.76 1.04 -13.02
CA TRP A 78 13.65 1.67 -13.72
C TRP A 78 14.07 3.05 -14.26
N GLN A 79 13.48 3.45 -15.36
CA GLN A 79 13.73 4.80 -15.87
C GLN A 79 13.03 5.81 -14.94
N GLN A 80 13.81 6.72 -14.38
CA GLN A 80 13.27 7.86 -13.63
C GLN A 80 12.48 8.72 -14.61
N GLY A 81 11.18 8.59 -14.60
CA GLY A 81 10.33 9.24 -15.56
C GLY A 81 9.00 9.65 -15.00
N ASP A 82 8.05 9.61 -15.84
CA ASP A 82 6.70 10.06 -15.61
C ASP A 82 5.99 9.16 -14.58
N TRP A 83 5.67 9.72 -13.42
CA TRP A 83 4.86 9.09 -12.37
C TRP A 83 3.40 8.87 -12.77
N ASN A 84 3.01 9.35 -13.94
CA ASN A 84 1.68 9.27 -14.47
C ASN A 84 1.73 8.77 -15.93
N ARG A 85 2.63 7.82 -16.18
CA ARG A 85 2.79 7.23 -17.52
C ARG A 85 1.54 6.45 -17.88
N ARG A 86 0.76 7.00 -18.81
CA ARG A 86 -0.34 6.29 -19.43
C ARG A 86 0.20 5.26 -20.39
N VAL A 87 -0.34 4.03 -20.35
CA VAL A 87 0.11 2.91 -21.19
C VAL A 87 -1.05 2.29 -21.95
N ALA A 88 -0.73 1.66 -23.07
CA ALA A 88 -1.67 0.83 -23.78
C ALA A 88 -1.74 -0.57 -23.13
N LEU A 89 -2.90 -1.20 -23.21
CA LEU A 89 -3.12 -2.53 -22.65
C LEU A 89 -2.15 -3.57 -23.24
N GLU A 90 -1.88 -3.44 -24.52
CA GLU A 90 -1.05 -4.35 -25.32
C GLU A 90 0.42 -4.39 -24.83
N GLU A 91 0.86 -3.37 -24.11
CA GLU A 91 2.23 -3.31 -23.59
C GLU A 91 2.48 -4.39 -22.53
N PHE A 92 1.46 -4.79 -21.76
CA PHE A 92 1.64 -5.71 -20.63
C PHE A 92 0.62 -6.84 -20.51
N ALA A 93 -0.54 -6.77 -21.21
CA ALA A 93 -1.63 -7.72 -21.02
C ALA A 93 -1.22 -9.18 -21.29
N HIS A 94 -0.27 -9.39 -22.20
CA HIS A 94 0.26 -10.70 -22.55
C HIS A 94 0.81 -11.50 -21.36
N HIS A 95 1.24 -10.83 -20.28
CA HIS A 95 1.66 -11.49 -19.04
C HIS A 95 0.50 -12.19 -18.31
N PHE A 96 -0.74 -11.86 -18.63
CA PHE A 96 -1.96 -12.30 -17.93
C PHE A 96 -2.96 -13.03 -18.83
N ASP A 97 -2.63 -13.29 -20.10
CA ASP A 97 -3.57 -13.85 -21.11
C ASP A 97 -4.20 -15.19 -20.69
N GLY A 98 -3.47 -16.03 -19.97
CA GLY A 98 -3.95 -17.33 -19.50
C GLY A 98 -4.69 -17.32 -18.15
N TRP A 99 -4.93 -16.15 -17.57
CA TRP A 99 -5.46 -16.04 -16.19
C TRP A 99 -6.99 -16.06 -16.16
N ASN A 100 -7.56 -17.19 -16.60
CA ASN A 100 -8.99 -17.43 -16.64
C ASN A 100 -9.36 -18.48 -15.60
N TYR A 101 -10.14 -18.07 -14.61
CA TYR A 101 -10.66 -18.91 -13.54
C TYR A 101 -12.18 -19.03 -13.68
N SER A 102 -12.82 -20.06 -13.13
CA SER A 102 -14.27 -20.22 -13.19
C SER A 102 -15.06 -19.05 -12.58
N TRP A 103 -14.42 -18.24 -11.73
CA TRP A 103 -15.01 -17.12 -11.00
C TRP A 103 -14.39 -15.76 -11.32
N LEU A 104 -13.34 -15.71 -12.15
CA LEU A 104 -12.60 -14.49 -12.48
C LEU A 104 -11.96 -14.62 -13.87
N ASP A 105 -12.25 -13.68 -14.75
CA ASP A 105 -11.58 -13.47 -16.04
C ASP A 105 -10.68 -12.22 -15.90
N VAL A 106 -9.39 -12.44 -15.63
CA VAL A 106 -8.41 -11.36 -15.47
C VAL A 106 -8.23 -10.58 -16.77
N PRO A 107 -8.03 -11.24 -17.95
CA PRO A 107 -7.95 -10.52 -19.22
C PRO A 107 -9.16 -9.62 -19.50
N ALA A 108 -10.39 -10.08 -19.22
CA ALA A 108 -11.59 -9.26 -19.42
C ALA A 108 -11.61 -8.07 -18.44
N MET A 109 -11.21 -8.27 -17.20
CA MET A 109 -11.11 -7.19 -16.23
C MET A 109 -10.10 -6.12 -16.68
N LEU A 110 -8.91 -6.51 -17.15
CA LEU A 110 -7.90 -5.57 -17.64
C LEU A 110 -8.39 -4.79 -18.87
N ARG A 111 -9.01 -5.49 -19.84
CA ARG A 111 -9.59 -4.87 -21.05
C ARG A 111 -10.73 -3.89 -20.76
N GLY A 112 -11.42 -4.05 -19.66
CA GLY A 112 -12.51 -3.16 -19.25
C GLY A 112 -12.06 -1.77 -18.79
N ALA A 113 -10.76 -1.55 -18.59
CA ALA A 113 -10.25 -0.27 -18.15
C ALA A 113 -10.17 0.75 -19.29
N LYS A 114 -10.66 1.96 -19.03
CA LYS A 114 -10.56 3.08 -19.98
C LYS A 114 -9.17 3.70 -19.98
N ASP A 115 -8.57 3.83 -18.81
CA ASP A 115 -7.27 4.45 -18.60
C ASP A 115 -6.42 3.52 -17.75
N ILE A 116 -5.18 3.29 -18.19
CA ILE A 116 -4.22 2.45 -17.50
C ILE A 116 -2.94 3.25 -17.29
N PHE A 117 -2.41 3.18 -16.08
CA PHE A 117 -1.19 3.89 -15.70
C PHE A 117 -0.16 2.92 -15.15
N GLU A 118 1.10 3.12 -15.55
CA GLU A 118 2.24 2.37 -15.06
C GLU A 118 2.90 3.09 -13.89
N TYR A 119 3.24 2.32 -12.87
CA TYR A 119 3.94 2.79 -11.68
C TYR A 119 5.07 1.83 -11.31
N PRO A 120 6.28 2.33 -11.06
CA PRO A 120 7.33 1.52 -10.46
C PRO A 120 7.06 1.27 -8.97
N MET A 121 7.42 0.11 -8.47
CA MET A 121 7.43 -0.14 -7.03
C MET A 121 8.66 0.53 -6.42
N ILE A 122 8.47 1.68 -5.83
CA ILE A 122 9.57 2.46 -5.25
C ILE A 122 9.27 2.94 -3.84
N ASP A 123 10.33 3.17 -3.09
CA ASP A 123 10.31 3.88 -1.82
C ASP A 123 11.60 4.71 -1.63
N ARG A 124 11.80 5.20 -0.42
CA ARG A 124 13.06 5.80 0.03
C ARG A 124 13.44 5.27 1.40
N ASP A 125 14.73 5.17 1.64
CA ASP A 125 15.23 4.89 2.97
C ASP A 125 14.72 5.94 3.96
N PRO A 126 14.38 5.53 5.19
CA PRO A 126 14.02 6.44 6.25
C PRO A 126 15.12 7.49 6.50
N VAL A 127 14.70 8.66 6.93
CA VAL A 127 15.59 9.73 7.39
C VAL A 127 15.52 9.83 8.92
N PRO A 128 16.56 10.36 9.57
CA PRO A 128 16.63 10.37 11.04
C PRO A 128 15.60 11.29 11.70
N THR A 129 15.06 12.27 10.99
CA THR A 129 14.04 13.21 11.46
C THR A 129 13.24 13.75 10.29
N TRP A 130 11.98 14.10 10.54
CA TRP A 130 11.10 14.77 9.59
C TRP A 130 10.99 16.26 9.83
N VAL A 131 11.72 16.78 10.82
CA VAL A 131 11.59 18.18 11.26
C VAL A 131 12.94 18.90 11.17
N ASP A 132 12.90 20.13 10.64
CA ASP A 132 13.99 21.08 10.69
C ASP A 132 13.44 22.47 11.03
N GLY A 133 13.75 22.96 12.24
CA GLY A 133 13.30 24.25 12.75
C GLY A 133 11.77 24.40 12.71
N ARG A 134 11.26 25.13 11.75
CA ARG A 134 9.82 25.41 11.55
C ARG A 134 9.20 24.62 10.40
N VAL A 135 9.89 23.66 9.86
CA VAL A 135 9.46 22.81 8.74
C VAL A 135 9.23 21.40 9.24
N ALA A 136 8.12 20.78 8.86
CA ALA A 136 7.82 19.36 9.08
C ALA A 136 7.41 18.69 7.77
N LEU A 137 7.90 17.46 7.55
CA LEU A 137 7.47 16.58 6.46
C LEU A 137 6.33 15.71 6.94
N LEU A 138 5.36 15.44 6.05
CA LEU A 138 4.21 14.55 6.27
C LEU A 138 4.01 13.64 5.04
N GLY A 139 3.34 12.50 5.24
CA GLY A 139 2.98 11.59 4.17
C GLY A 139 4.16 11.16 3.31
N ASP A 140 4.00 11.10 2.00
CA ASP A 140 5.05 10.65 1.07
C ASP A 140 6.32 11.53 1.10
N ALA A 141 6.24 12.76 1.58
CA ALA A 141 7.43 13.57 1.79
C ALA A 141 8.28 13.04 2.95
N ALA A 142 7.65 12.50 3.99
CA ALA A 142 8.30 11.94 5.17
C ALA A 142 8.65 10.44 4.97
N HIS A 143 7.72 9.64 4.45
CA HIS A 143 7.79 8.18 4.52
C HIS A 143 7.13 7.47 3.32
N VAL A 144 7.47 7.89 2.09
CA VAL A 144 7.04 7.12 0.91
C VAL A 144 7.44 5.66 1.06
N MET A 145 6.51 4.74 0.82
CA MET A 145 6.68 3.31 1.07
C MET A 145 6.06 2.47 -0.04
N TYR A 146 6.51 1.21 -0.18
CA TYR A 146 5.89 0.28 -1.10
C TYR A 146 4.42 0.05 -0.74
N PRO A 147 3.53 -0.09 -1.73
CA PRO A 147 2.09 -0.23 -1.51
C PRO A 147 1.67 -1.58 -0.92
N VAL A 148 2.60 -2.50 -0.74
CA VAL A 148 2.37 -3.88 -0.28
C VAL A 148 1.54 -3.96 1.01
N GLY A 149 1.74 -3.03 1.95
CA GLY A 149 1.00 -2.97 3.21
C GLY A 149 -0.28 -2.13 3.15
N SER A 150 -0.56 -1.43 2.05
CA SER A 150 -1.69 -0.48 1.92
C SER A 150 -1.74 0.60 3.01
N ASN A 151 -0.58 0.97 3.57
CA ASN A 151 -0.47 1.83 4.76
C ASN A 151 -0.24 3.32 4.44
N GLY A 152 0.26 3.68 3.25
CA GLY A 152 0.74 5.04 2.97
C GLY A 152 -0.27 6.14 3.24
N ALA A 153 -1.47 6.03 2.67
CA ALA A 153 -2.53 7.03 2.87
C ALA A 153 -3.02 7.09 4.31
N SER A 154 -3.17 5.94 4.99
CA SER A 154 -3.58 5.89 6.39
C SER A 154 -2.56 6.56 7.30
N GLN A 155 -1.27 6.34 7.06
CA GLN A 155 -0.21 6.99 7.84
C GLN A 155 -0.18 8.50 7.61
N ALA A 156 -0.39 8.98 6.38
CA ALA A 156 -0.48 10.41 6.11
C ALA A 156 -1.64 11.09 6.87
N ILE A 157 -2.77 10.37 7.06
CA ILE A 157 -3.88 10.86 7.89
C ILE A 157 -3.49 10.87 9.37
N VAL A 158 -2.78 9.84 9.84
CA VAL A 158 -2.26 9.78 11.22
C VAL A 158 -1.28 10.91 11.47
N ASP A 159 -0.35 11.18 10.55
CA ASP A 159 0.58 12.31 10.64
C ASP A 159 -0.15 13.63 10.89
N ALA A 160 -1.16 13.93 10.05
CA ALA A 160 -1.91 15.18 10.17
C ALA A 160 -2.64 15.27 11.52
N ARG A 161 -3.19 14.16 12.02
CA ARG A 161 -3.89 14.13 13.30
C ARG A 161 -2.92 14.27 14.49
N VAL A 162 -1.78 13.59 14.46
CA VAL A 162 -0.78 13.69 15.53
C VAL A 162 -0.14 15.07 15.53
N LEU A 163 0.23 15.61 14.38
CA LEU A 163 0.72 16.98 14.30
C LEU A 163 -0.31 17.98 14.84
N GLY A 164 -1.58 17.84 14.47
CA GLY A 164 -2.66 18.66 15.00
C GLY A 164 -2.79 18.56 16.52
N ALA A 165 -2.68 17.36 17.10
CA ALA A 165 -2.71 17.15 18.53
C ALA A 165 -1.53 17.83 19.24
N GLN A 166 -0.32 17.75 18.68
CA GLN A 166 0.85 18.41 19.23
C GLN A 166 0.75 19.94 19.14
N LEU A 167 0.21 20.49 18.06
CA LEU A 167 -0.06 21.92 17.93
C LEU A 167 -1.10 22.42 18.96
N ILE A 168 -2.10 21.60 19.27
CA ILE A 168 -3.09 21.91 20.31
C ILE A 168 -2.44 21.90 21.71
N ALA A 169 -1.63 20.87 21.98
CA ALA A 169 -1.04 20.67 23.30
C ALA A 169 0.11 21.65 23.62
N GLN A 170 0.91 22.03 22.63
CA GLN A 170 2.16 22.77 22.84
C GLN A 170 2.17 24.16 22.18
N GLY A 171 1.09 24.52 21.48
CA GLY A 171 1.03 25.75 20.67
C GLY A 171 1.75 25.63 19.32
N VAL A 172 1.57 26.64 18.48
CA VAL A 172 2.16 26.70 17.13
C VAL A 172 3.64 27.05 17.22
N GLY A 173 4.51 26.08 16.99
CA GLY A 173 5.95 26.33 17.06
C GLY A 173 6.80 25.07 16.88
N PRO A 174 8.14 25.24 16.86
CA PRO A 174 9.08 24.12 16.66
C PRO A 174 8.98 23.01 17.70
N GLN A 175 8.48 23.30 18.89
CA GLN A 175 8.32 22.31 19.95
C GLN A 175 7.25 21.29 19.59
N ALA A 176 6.10 21.75 19.08
CA ALA A 176 5.03 20.85 18.60
C ALA A 176 5.52 19.99 17.42
N LEU A 177 6.31 20.55 16.51
CA LEU A 177 6.87 19.82 15.38
C LEU A 177 7.84 18.71 15.84
N ARG A 178 8.72 19.02 16.81
CA ARG A 178 9.61 18.00 17.39
C ARG A 178 8.81 16.88 18.09
N ALA A 179 7.79 17.23 18.86
CA ALA A 179 6.97 16.23 19.54
C ALA A 179 6.21 15.33 18.55
N TYR A 180 5.80 15.84 17.39
CA TYR A 180 5.25 15.05 16.30
C TYR A 180 6.30 14.06 15.75
N ASP A 181 7.51 14.53 15.48
CA ASP A 181 8.62 13.72 14.98
C ASP A 181 8.99 12.60 15.99
N ASP A 182 9.20 12.96 17.25
CA ASP A 182 9.53 12.03 18.33
C ASP A 182 8.47 10.91 18.48
N GLN A 183 7.20 11.24 18.24
CA GLN A 183 6.10 10.30 18.37
C GLN A 183 6.01 9.32 17.21
N LEU A 184 6.29 9.72 15.97
CA LEU A 184 5.98 8.93 14.78
C LEU A 184 7.19 8.48 13.96
N CYS A 185 8.25 9.29 13.87
CA CYS A 185 9.32 9.07 12.90
C CYS A 185 9.94 7.67 13.00
N LYS A 186 10.23 7.21 14.20
CA LYS A 186 10.89 5.92 14.43
C LYS A 186 10.01 4.73 14.00
N ASP A 187 8.76 4.72 14.42
CA ASP A 187 7.86 3.59 14.20
C ASP A 187 7.41 3.50 12.73
N ILE A 188 7.15 4.65 12.11
CA ILE A 188 6.80 4.69 10.68
C ILE A 188 8.02 4.38 9.81
N SER A 189 9.23 4.78 10.21
CA SER A 189 10.47 4.36 9.55
C SER A 189 10.62 2.83 9.54
N ALA A 190 10.32 2.18 10.65
CA ALA A 190 10.30 0.71 10.72
C ALA A 190 9.20 0.10 9.82
N LEU A 191 8.04 0.75 9.71
CA LEU A 191 6.98 0.33 8.79
C LEU A 191 7.41 0.44 7.32
N VAL A 192 8.09 1.52 6.91
CA VAL A 192 8.66 1.67 5.55
C VAL A 192 9.52 0.46 5.20
N LEU A 193 10.47 0.11 6.07
CA LEU A 193 11.38 -1.03 5.84
C LEU A 193 10.62 -2.37 5.80
N ARG A 194 9.62 -2.55 6.66
CA ARG A 194 8.79 -3.77 6.68
C ARG A 194 7.99 -3.95 5.40
N ASN A 195 7.52 -2.87 4.80
CA ASN A 195 6.76 -2.91 3.55
C ASN A 195 7.60 -3.36 2.33
N ARG A 196 8.92 -3.45 2.45
CA ARG A 196 9.80 -4.09 1.46
C ARG A 196 9.69 -5.62 1.45
N GLY A 197 9.05 -6.21 2.46
CA GLY A 197 8.71 -7.63 2.48
C GLY A 197 7.44 -7.95 1.68
N SER A 198 7.07 -9.23 1.66
CA SER A 198 5.94 -9.73 0.86
C SER A 198 4.56 -9.35 1.42
N GLY A 199 4.48 -8.81 2.63
CA GLY A 199 3.21 -8.45 3.26
C GLY A 199 2.22 -9.63 3.32
N PRO A 200 0.92 -9.40 3.02
CA PRO A 200 -0.08 -10.47 3.02
C PRO A 200 0.15 -11.50 1.91
N PHE A 201 0.90 -11.15 0.86
CA PHE A 201 1.22 -12.03 -0.26
C PHE A 201 2.29 -13.08 0.07
N GLY A 202 2.92 -13.02 1.24
CA GLY A 202 3.80 -14.08 1.72
C GLY A 202 3.14 -15.46 1.73
N LEU A 203 1.79 -15.55 1.85
CA LEU A 203 1.05 -16.80 1.69
C LEU A 203 1.23 -17.42 0.30
N LEU A 204 1.26 -16.61 -0.76
CA LEU A 204 1.50 -17.09 -2.13
C LEU A 204 2.92 -17.67 -2.25
N GLY A 205 3.90 -17.01 -1.62
CA GLY A 205 5.27 -17.52 -1.58
C GLY A 205 5.40 -18.88 -0.86
N LEU A 206 4.68 -19.06 0.25
CA LEU A 206 4.66 -20.36 0.96
C LEU A 206 4.05 -21.47 0.09
N VAL A 207 2.99 -21.19 -0.66
CA VAL A 207 2.39 -22.17 -1.59
C VAL A 207 3.37 -22.49 -2.72
N ASP A 208 4.00 -21.48 -3.29
CA ASP A 208 4.98 -21.64 -4.36
C ASP A 208 6.17 -22.49 -3.92
N GLU A 209 6.71 -22.20 -2.74
CA GLU A 209 7.82 -22.95 -2.13
C GLU A 209 7.47 -24.43 -1.84
N ARG A 210 6.26 -24.71 -1.38
CA ARG A 210 5.85 -26.05 -0.96
C ARG A 210 5.43 -26.97 -2.12
N CYS A 211 4.82 -26.41 -3.16
CA CYS A 211 4.26 -27.22 -4.25
C CYS A 211 4.36 -26.59 -5.65
N GLY A 212 5.11 -25.49 -5.81
CA GLY A 212 5.20 -24.78 -7.10
C GLY A 212 3.87 -24.21 -7.59
N GLY A 213 2.92 -23.95 -6.68
CA GLY A 213 1.60 -23.42 -7.01
C GLY A 213 0.59 -24.44 -7.53
N VAL A 214 0.94 -25.72 -7.60
CA VAL A 214 0.05 -26.80 -8.10
C VAL A 214 -0.41 -27.68 -6.95
N PHE A 215 -1.72 -27.75 -6.74
CA PHE A 215 -2.33 -28.54 -5.67
C PHE A 215 -3.81 -28.84 -5.98
N ASP A 216 -4.33 -29.92 -5.42
CA ASP A 216 -5.76 -30.27 -5.50
C ASP A 216 -6.56 -29.54 -4.42
N HIS A 217 -6.08 -29.56 -3.18
CA HIS A 217 -6.72 -28.90 -2.06
C HIS A 217 -5.72 -28.06 -1.25
N ILE A 218 -6.05 -26.82 -0.98
CA ILE A 218 -5.12 -25.88 -0.31
C ILE A 218 -4.74 -26.33 1.11
N ASP A 219 -5.62 -27.04 1.81
CA ASP A 219 -5.33 -27.50 3.19
C ASP A 219 -4.24 -28.57 3.23
N ASP A 220 -3.97 -29.26 2.11
CA ASP A 220 -2.88 -30.25 2.00
C ASP A 220 -1.52 -29.56 1.89
N VAL A 221 -1.47 -28.33 1.37
CA VAL A 221 -0.26 -27.53 1.18
C VAL A 221 -0.06 -26.54 2.31
N LEU A 222 -1.11 -25.85 2.70
CA LEU A 222 -1.10 -24.78 3.67
C LEU A 222 -2.39 -24.83 4.48
N PRO A 223 -2.41 -25.57 5.62
CA PRO A 223 -3.57 -25.77 6.46
C PRO A 223 -4.24 -24.47 6.88
N ARG A 224 -5.55 -24.51 7.10
CA ARG A 224 -6.35 -23.33 7.45
C ARG A 224 -5.79 -22.57 8.66
N GLU A 225 -5.42 -23.30 9.72
CA GLU A 225 -4.86 -22.71 10.93
C GLU A 225 -3.57 -21.93 10.65
N GLU A 226 -2.70 -22.45 9.79
CA GLU A 226 -1.46 -21.78 9.40
C GLU A 226 -1.73 -20.49 8.60
N ARG A 227 -2.68 -20.53 7.66
CA ARG A 227 -3.10 -19.34 6.90
C ARG A 227 -3.68 -18.26 7.80
N GLU A 228 -4.58 -18.64 8.71
CA GLU A 228 -5.20 -17.73 9.67
C GLU A 228 -4.16 -17.15 10.62
N GLY A 229 -3.24 -17.98 11.12
CA GLY A 229 -2.13 -17.55 11.96
C GLY A 229 -1.17 -16.59 11.27
N PHE A 230 -0.85 -16.84 9.99
CA PHE A 230 -0.05 -15.92 9.19
C PHE A 230 -0.74 -14.56 9.06
N MET A 231 -2.01 -14.55 8.69
CA MET A 231 -2.78 -13.31 8.51
C MET A 231 -2.99 -12.56 9.83
N ALA A 232 -3.17 -13.26 10.94
CA ALA A 232 -3.28 -12.64 12.27
C ALA A 232 -1.98 -11.92 12.66
N ARG A 233 -0.82 -12.58 12.48
CA ARG A 233 0.49 -11.97 12.72
C ARG A 233 0.73 -10.76 11.82
N TYR A 234 0.38 -10.87 10.53
CA TYR A 234 0.49 -9.76 9.60
C TYR A 234 -0.35 -8.56 10.05
N LYS A 235 -1.65 -8.77 10.36
CA LYS A 235 -2.56 -7.71 10.82
C LYS A 235 -2.07 -7.03 12.09
N ALA A 236 -1.60 -7.81 13.05
CA ALA A 236 -1.05 -7.28 14.29
C ALA A 236 0.19 -6.42 14.05
N ALA A 237 1.13 -6.91 13.22
CA ALA A 237 2.35 -6.20 12.89
C ALA A 237 2.11 -4.94 12.02
N ALA A 238 1.07 -4.95 11.19
CA ALA A 238 0.70 -3.82 10.34
C ALA A 238 -0.19 -2.77 11.03
N GLY A 239 -0.59 -3.02 12.29
CA GLY A 239 -1.47 -2.11 13.03
C GLY A 239 -2.94 -2.18 12.60
N PHE A 240 -3.39 -3.28 11.99
CA PHE A 240 -4.77 -3.49 11.54
C PHE A 240 -5.62 -4.33 12.51
N ALA A 241 -5.18 -4.52 13.75
CA ALA A 241 -5.96 -5.21 14.76
C ALA A 241 -7.17 -4.33 15.16
N ILE A 242 -8.36 -4.75 14.74
CA ILE A 242 -9.62 -3.98 14.90
C ILE A 242 -9.88 -3.66 16.36
N GLU A 243 -9.66 -4.61 17.25
CA GLU A 243 -9.85 -4.47 18.69
C GLU A 243 -8.96 -3.36 19.27
N THR A 244 -7.69 -3.32 18.85
CA THR A 244 -6.74 -2.29 19.27
C THR A 244 -7.13 -0.92 18.73
N LEU A 245 -7.52 -0.85 17.43
CA LEU A 245 -7.93 0.40 16.80
C LEU A 245 -9.20 0.97 17.45
N ASN A 246 -10.19 0.12 17.74
CA ASN A 246 -11.44 0.56 18.35
C ASN A 246 -11.30 0.93 19.83
N ALA A 247 -10.32 0.34 20.54
CA ALA A 247 -10.03 0.66 21.94
C ALA A 247 -9.17 1.92 22.09
N ALA A 248 -8.50 2.37 21.04
CA ALA A 248 -7.64 3.54 21.09
C ALA A 248 -8.46 4.83 21.31
N PRO A 249 -8.04 5.71 22.22
CA PRO A 249 -8.70 6.99 22.40
C PRO A 249 -8.52 7.85 21.13
N PRO A 250 -9.44 8.80 20.88
CA PRO A 250 -9.28 9.71 19.75
C PRO A 250 -8.00 10.54 19.90
N THR A 251 -7.18 10.63 18.85
CA THR A 251 -5.93 11.41 18.83
C THR A 251 -6.15 12.89 19.21
N ILE A 252 -7.30 13.44 18.81
CA ILE A 252 -7.77 14.79 19.19
C ILE A 252 -9.15 14.61 19.78
N ALA A 253 -9.35 15.00 21.03
CA ALA A 253 -10.64 14.92 21.66
C ALA A 253 -11.66 15.89 21.02
N PRO A 254 -12.95 15.56 21.02
CA PRO A 254 -13.98 16.45 20.48
C PRO A 254 -13.91 17.85 21.09
N GLY A 255 -13.97 18.88 20.24
CA GLY A 255 -13.95 20.28 20.67
C GLY A 255 -12.59 20.90 20.94
N GLN A 256 -11.52 20.12 20.97
CA GLN A 256 -10.16 20.65 21.08
C GLN A 256 -9.76 21.46 19.83
N ARG A 257 -9.10 22.59 20.04
CA ARG A 257 -8.63 23.50 18.98
C ARG A 257 -7.25 24.04 19.34
N VAL A 258 -6.51 24.45 18.33
CA VAL A 258 -5.28 25.24 18.51
C VAL A 258 -5.70 26.58 19.13
N ALA A 259 -5.03 27.02 20.19
CA ALA A 259 -5.26 28.33 20.76
C ALA A 259 -5.01 29.40 19.68
N ALA A 260 -5.94 30.35 19.56
CA ALA A 260 -5.72 31.53 18.75
C ALA A 260 -4.55 32.31 19.38
N GLY A 261 -3.48 32.46 18.62
CA GLY A 261 -2.30 33.24 19.02
C GLY A 261 -2.58 34.73 18.95
#